data_719e3d6da72bb0a5379b16768540f172
#
_entry.id   719e3d6da72bb0a5379b16768540f172
#
_cell.length_a   1.000
_cell.length_b   1.000
_cell.length_c   1.000
_cell.angle_alpha   90.00
_cell.angle_beta   90.00
_cell.angle_gamma   90.00
#
_symmetry.space_group_name_H-M   'P 1'
#
loop_
_entity.id
_entity.type
_entity.pdbx_description
1 polymer ?
#
loop_
_entity_poly.entity_id
_entity_poly.type
_entity_poly.pdbx_seq_one_letter_code
_entity_poly.pdbx_strand_id
1 'polypeptide(L)'
;MKVSVLAFDLSDNATGRADLLARLLAPRYDVEVVGPRFGDAVWRPARDGAVRYRALPGARWPRFGATLPALARLADGDVLFASKPRPTSFGVALLARRQRRRPLILDIDDWELGFFYRAGFWGRVGRLLNLGNPNGLPWTWLAERLVSRADALTVASRFLADRFGGILVPHVRDTEAWAPERFDRAAARARLGVGDARVVMFLGTPRGHKGVEDLVEATAGLDGARLVLVGANPDSAAARRWAARGHVKVVGEIPFDEVPRYLVAADVIAVPQRATTDTVGQVPAKLFDAMALGRPIVSTAVSMIPEILEGCGVLVRPGDTTALRVALGRLLDDPASAAELGRRARQRCTERYSFATARDVLFPLIDDLASKFRLKRGT
;
A
#
# COMPACT_ATOMS: atom_id res chain seq x y z
N MET A 1 -25.47 -4.65 7.60
CA MET A 1 -24.51 -4.43 8.69
C MET A 1 -23.53 -3.37 8.25
N LYS A 2 -23.26 -2.39 9.11
CA LYS A 2 -22.34 -1.30 8.82
C LYS A 2 -20.95 -1.61 9.36
N VAL A 3 -19.90 -1.33 8.56
CA VAL A 3 -18.50 -1.48 8.95
C VAL A 3 -17.81 -0.12 8.87
N SER A 4 -17.24 0.34 9.98
CA SER A 4 -16.38 1.53 9.98
C SER A 4 -14.93 1.09 9.89
N VAL A 5 -14.28 1.38 8.75
CA VAL A 5 -12.83 1.23 8.58
C VAL A 5 -12.16 2.49 9.11
N LEU A 6 -11.19 2.35 10.00
CA LEU A 6 -10.51 3.49 10.61
C LEU A 6 -9.12 3.67 10.04
N ALA A 7 -8.84 4.82 9.45
CA ALA A 7 -7.52 5.21 8.95
C ALA A 7 -6.84 6.20 9.90
N PHE A 8 -5.51 6.16 10.01
CA PHE A 8 -4.81 7.04 10.94
C PHE A 8 -4.52 8.44 10.38
N ASP A 9 -4.47 8.59 9.08
CA ASP A 9 -4.36 9.86 8.36
C ASP A 9 -4.95 9.71 6.96
N LEU A 10 -6.03 10.42 6.68
CA LEU A 10 -6.69 10.37 5.37
C LEU A 10 -5.99 11.23 4.30
N SER A 11 -5.02 12.04 4.67
CA SER A 11 -4.27 12.91 3.75
C SER A 11 -2.94 12.32 3.27
N ASP A 12 -2.59 11.12 3.71
CA ASP A 12 -1.35 10.42 3.41
C ASP A 12 -1.61 9.11 2.65
N ASN A 13 -0.57 8.55 2.02
CA ASN A 13 -0.61 7.27 1.29
C ASN A 13 -1.00 6.05 2.15
N ALA A 14 -0.97 6.17 3.46
CA ALA A 14 -1.51 5.18 4.38
C ALA A 14 -3.01 4.94 4.22
N THR A 15 -3.74 5.92 3.69
CA THR A 15 -5.15 5.77 3.28
C THR A 15 -5.36 4.61 2.32
N GLY A 16 -4.36 4.30 1.49
CA GLY A 16 -4.47 3.25 0.46
C GLY A 16 -4.83 1.86 1.00
N ARG A 17 -4.37 1.48 2.21
CA ARG A 17 -4.78 0.20 2.82
C ARG A 17 -6.21 0.24 3.34
N ALA A 18 -6.64 1.33 3.95
CA ALA A 18 -8.00 1.51 4.42
C ALA A 18 -9.00 1.58 3.25
N ASP A 19 -8.63 2.24 2.15
CA ASP A 19 -9.40 2.27 0.90
C ASP A 19 -9.56 0.87 0.30
N LEU A 20 -8.46 0.10 0.23
CA LEU A 20 -8.48 -1.29 -0.22
C LEU A 20 -9.45 -2.14 0.61
N LEU A 21 -9.36 -2.07 1.94
CA LEU A 21 -10.26 -2.80 2.84
C LEU A 21 -11.71 -2.40 2.63
N ALA A 22 -11.99 -1.10 2.48
CA ALA A 22 -13.34 -0.62 2.22
C ALA A 22 -13.89 -1.14 0.90
N ARG A 23 -13.12 -1.12 -0.19
CA ARG A 23 -13.50 -1.69 -1.50
C ARG A 23 -13.73 -3.21 -1.44
N LEU A 24 -12.93 -3.93 -0.65
CA LEU A 24 -13.12 -5.36 -0.44
C LEU A 24 -14.46 -5.68 0.22
N LEU A 25 -14.86 -4.87 1.19
CA LEU A 25 -16.02 -5.12 2.03
C LEU A 25 -17.33 -4.55 1.47
N ALA A 26 -17.26 -3.50 0.64
CA ALA A 26 -18.42 -2.78 0.11
C ALA A 26 -19.49 -3.66 -0.61
N PRO A 27 -19.16 -4.77 -1.31
CA PRO A 27 -20.19 -5.60 -1.93
C PRO A 27 -21.14 -6.31 -0.96
N ARG A 28 -20.74 -6.46 0.32
CA ARG A 28 -21.53 -7.19 1.31
C ARG A 28 -22.00 -6.34 2.49
N TYR A 29 -21.28 -5.26 2.77
CA TYR A 29 -21.51 -4.40 3.94
C TYR A 29 -21.67 -2.94 3.54
N ASP A 30 -22.38 -2.17 4.36
CA ASP A 30 -22.37 -0.71 4.28
C ASP A 30 -21.06 -0.20 4.89
N VAL A 31 -20.14 0.29 4.05
CA VAL A 31 -18.77 0.61 4.47
C VAL A 31 -18.50 2.11 4.38
N GLU A 32 -17.82 2.62 5.38
CA GLU A 32 -17.26 3.97 5.39
C GLU A 32 -15.82 3.95 5.94
N VAL A 33 -15.01 4.89 5.51
CA VAL A 33 -13.67 5.11 6.08
C VAL A 33 -13.70 6.35 6.95
N VAL A 34 -13.30 6.19 8.20
CA VAL A 34 -13.28 7.28 9.22
C VAL A 34 -11.84 7.56 9.62
N GLY A 35 -11.45 8.83 9.64
CA GLY A 35 -10.10 9.19 10.09
C GLY A 35 -9.86 10.70 10.16
N PRO A 36 -8.76 11.14 10.78
CA PRO A 36 -8.34 12.52 10.73
C PRO A 36 -7.69 12.85 9.39
N ARG A 37 -7.66 14.13 9.03
CA ARG A 37 -6.84 14.71 7.98
C ARG A 37 -5.82 15.64 8.62
N PHE A 38 -4.54 15.36 8.45
CA PHE A 38 -3.45 16.27 8.85
C PHE A 38 -3.03 17.20 7.70
N GLY A 39 -3.42 16.90 6.47
CA GLY A 39 -3.33 17.76 5.29
C GLY A 39 -4.70 18.35 4.90
N ASP A 40 -4.71 19.11 3.80
CA ASP A 40 -5.88 19.91 3.37
C ASP A 40 -7.01 19.05 2.82
N ALA A 41 -6.71 17.88 2.27
CA ALA A 41 -7.68 17.01 1.61
C ALA A 41 -7.38 15.52 1.84
N VAL A 42 -8.33 14.65 1.49
CA VAL A 42 -8.10 13.21 1.38
C VAL A 42 -7.00 12.98 0.33
N TRP A 43 -6.14 11.99 0.58
CA TRP A 43 -5.05 11.62 -0.33
C TRP A 43 -5.55 11.46 -1.77
N ARG A 44 -4.91 12.19 -2.68
CA ARG A 44 -5.40 12.37 -4.06
C ARG A 44 -5.73 11.05 -4.78
N PRO A 45 -4.92 9.99 -4.72
CA PRO A 45 -5.23 8.73 -5.39
C PRO A 45 -6.51 8.03 -4.91
N ALA A 46 -6.95 8.29 -3.69
CA ALA A 46 -8.16 7.68 -3.10
C ALA A 46 -9.41 8.60 -3.15
N ARG A 47 -9.21 9.90 -3.41
CA ARG A 47 -10.26 10.94 -3.26
C ARG A 47 -11.46 10.72 -4.16
N ASP A 48 -11.20 10.37 -5.42
CA ASP A 48 -12.21 10.34 -6.48
C ASP A 48 -12.82 8.93 -6.66
N GLY A 49 -12.59 8.04 -5.71
CA GLY A 49 -13.11 6.67 -5.70
C GLY A 49 -14.52 6.55 -5.11
N ALA A 50 -15.11 5.35 -5.24
CA ALA A 50 -16.45 5.04 -4.73
C ALA A 50 -16.54 4.92 -3.20
N VAL A 51 -15.42 5.01 -2.47
CA VAL A 51 -15.38 4.86 -1.02
C VAL A 51 -15.85 6.14 -0.32
N ARG A 52 -16.73 5.99 0.66
CA ARG A 52 -17.19 7.11 1.50
C ARG A 52 -16.19 7.41 2.61
N TYR A 53 -15.71 8.66 2.66
CA TYR A 53 -14.82 9.15 3.70
C TYR A 53 -15.53 10.09 4.67
N ARG A 54 -15.37 9.85 5.97
CA ARG A 54 -15.80 10.76 7.05
C ARG A 54 -14.56 11.27 7.77
N ALA A 55 -14.19 12.50 7.50
CA ALA A 55 -12.94 13.11 7.93
C ALA A 55 -13.18 14.21 8.96
N LEU A 56 -12.32 14.30 9.98
CA LEU A 56 -12.15 15.47 10.84
C LEU A 56 -10.76 16.08 10.63
N PRO A 57 -10.58 17.38 10.88
CA PRO A 57 -9.25 17.97 10.94
C PRO A 57 -8.38 17.23 11.96
N GLY A 58 -7.18 16.83 11.54
CA GLY A 58 -6.18 16.28 12.44
C GLY A 58 -5.58 17.37 13.34
N ALA A 59 -5.27 17.03 14.56
CA ALA A 59 -4.68 17.97 15.52
C ALA A 59 -3.43 17.37 16.19
N ARG A 60 -2.52 18.24 16.61
CA ARG A 60 -1.37 17.90 17.47
C ARG A 60 -1.74 18.07 18.94
N TRP A 61 -0.93 17.52 19.83
CA TRP A 61 -1.09 17.75 21.27
C TRP A 61 -1.06 19.26 21.60
N PRO A 62 -1.89 19.74 22.53
CA PRO A 62 -2.88 18.98 23.33
C PRO A 62 -4.22 18.73 22.62
N ARG A 63 -4.50 19.39 21.51
CA ARG A 63 -5.80 19.37 20.84
C ARG A 63 -6.22 17.99 20.30
N PHE A 64 -5.29 17.07 20.03
CA PHE A 64 -5.68 15.76 19.54
C PHE A 64 -6.46 14.93 20.59
N GLY A 65 -6.30 15.24 21.89
CA GLY A 65 -7.09 14.65 22.95
C GLY A 65 -8.60 14.83 22.77
N ALA A 66 -9.02 15.96 22.19
CA ALA A 66 -10.42 16.21 21.84
C ALA A 66 -10.83 15.57 20.49
N THR A 67 -9.89 15.45 19.57
CA THR A 67 -10.14 14.86 18.24
C THR A 67 -10.42 13.36 18.31
N LEU A 68 -9.75 12.61 19.21
CA LEU A 68 -9.95 11.17 19.33
C LEU A 68 -11.38 10.79 19.74
N PRO A 69 -12.02 11.39 20.78
CA PRO A 69 -13.41 11.11 21.11
C PRO A 69 -14.40 11.51 20.00
N ALA A 70 -14.11 12.60 19.28
CA ALA A 70 -14.94 13.04 18.16
C ALA A 70 -14.89 12.01 17.00
N LEU A 71 -13.72 11.51 16.64
CA LEU A 71 -13.55 10.42 15.67
C LEU A 71 -14.23 9.13 16.14
N ALA A 72 -14.15 8.81 17.43
CA ALA A 72 -14.79 7.63 18.00
C ALA A 72 -16.32 7.67 17.89
N ARG A 73 -16.94 8.86 17.97
CA ARG A 73 -18.38 9.04 17.72
C ARG A 73 -18.73 8.88 16.24
N LEU A 74 -17.85 9.32 15.34
CA LEU A 74 -18.05 9.12 13.89
C LEU A 74 -17.96 7.65 13.49
N ALA A 75 -17.12 6.86 14.14
CA ALA A 75 -16.98 5.44 13.88
C ALA A 75 -18.18 4.67 14.47
N ASP A 76 -19.35 4.77 13.84
CA ASP A 76 -20.63 4.26 14.34
C ASP A 76 -21.01 2.88 13.82
N GLY A 77 -20.18 2.25 12.99
CA GLY A 77 -20.39 0.91 12.42
C GLY A 77 -20.65 -0.18 13.46
N ASP A 78 -21.33 -1.24 13.08
CA ASP A 78 -21.56 -2.43 13.91
C ASP A 78 -20.28 -3.23 14.15
N VAL A 79 -19.34 -3.13 13.23
CA VAL A 79 -17.98 -3.67 13.31
C VAL A 79 -16.97 -2.54 13.08
N LEU A 80 -15.91 -2.52 13.87
CA LEU A 80 -14.78 -1.62 13.72
C LEU A 80 -13.62 -2.36 13.07
N PHE A 81 -13.05 -1.79 12.00
CA PHE A 81 -11.90 -2.35 11.32
C PHE A 81 -10.78 -1.29 11.29
N ALA A 82 -9.87 -1.33 12.25
CA ALA A 82 -8.77 -0.37 12.33
C ALA A 82 -7.64 -0.76 11.38
N SER A 83 -7.24 0.16 10.50
CA SER A 83 -6.05 0.02 9.66
C SER A 83 -4.85 0.64 10.38
N LYS A 84 -3.85 -0.19 10.67
CA LYS A 84 -2.61 0.11 11.38
C LYS A 84 -2.75 0.36 12.90
N PRO A 85 -1.80 -0.11 13.72
CA PRO A 85 -1.78 0.09 15.17
C PRO A 85 -1.32 1.52 15.52
N ARG A 86 -2.14 2.50 15.17
CA ARG A 86 -1.89 3.92 15.42
C ARG A 86 -2.96 4.51 16.33
N PRO A 87 -2.65 5.50 17.17
CA PRO A 87 -3.63 6.13 18.06
C PRO A 87 -4.87 6.67 17.35
N THR A 88 -4.69 7.29 16.18
CA THR A 88 -5.79 7.91 15.44
C THR A 88 -6.61 6.93 14.57
N SER A 89 -6.22 5.67 14.49
CA SER A 89 -7.02 4.55 13.95
C SER A 89 -7.39 3.55 15.05
N PHE A 90 -6.46 2.72 15.48
CA PHE A 90 -6.69 1.68 16.48
C PHE A 90 -7.07 2.25 17.86
N GLY A 91 -6.41 3.34 18.31
CA GLY A 91 -6.78 4.02 19.55
C GLY A 91 -8.20 4.60 19.51
N VAL A 92 -8.60 5.17 18.38
CA VAL A 92 -10.00 5.62 18.13
C VAL A 92 -10.96 4.45 18.20
N ALA A 93 -10.61 3.30 17.58
CA ALA A 93 -11.44 2.10 17.62
C ALA A 93 -11.64 1.57 19.05
N LEU A 94 -10.58 1.57 19.87
CA LEU A 94 -10.65 1.19 21.29
C LEU A 94 -11.57 2.13 22.08
N LEU A 95 -11.52 3.44 21.82
CA LEU A 95 -12.42 4.42 22.42
C LEU A 95 -13.87 4.21 21.99
N ALA A 96 -14.10 4.05 20.69
CA ALA A 96 -15.42 3.80 20.13
C ALA A 96 -16.05 2.51 20.70
N ARG A 97 -15.25 1.47 20.92
CA ARG A 97 -15.66 0.21 21.56
C ARG A 97 -16.06 0.39 23.03
N ARG A 98 -15.45 1.32 23.76
CA ARG A 98 -15.86 1.65 25.12
C ARG A 98 -17.25 2.30 25.21
N GLN A 99 -17.60 3.09 24.17
CA GLN A 99 -18.92 3.71 24.10
C GLN A 99 -20.04 2.71 23.77
N ARG A 100 -19.75 1.77 22.88
CA ARG A 100 -20.65 0.69 22.47
C ARG A 100 -19.84 -0.57 22.21
N ARG A 101 -20.10 -1.64 22.97
CA ARG A 101 -19.40 -2.93 22.80
C ARG A 101 -19.73 -3.54 21.44
N ARG A 102 -18.70 -3.77 20.61
CA ARG A 102 -18.79 -4.29 19.24
C ARG A 102 -17.46 -4.93 18.82
N PRO A 103 -17.46 -5.79 17.78
CA PRO A 103 -16.25 -6.41 17.27
C PRO A 103 -15.24 -5.37 16.82
N LEU A 104 -13.96 -5.62 17.08
CA LEU A 104 -12.82 -4.82 16.66
C LEU A 104 -11.79 -5.71 15.99
N ILE A 105 -11.60 -5.49 14.69
CA ILE A 105 -10.53 -6.10 13.90
C ILE A 105 -9.42 -5.07 13.74
N LEU A 106 -8.17 -5.49 13.88
CA LEU A 106 -7.01 -4.66 13.58
C LEU A 106 -6.25 -5.24 12.39
N ASP A 107 -6.03 -4.43 11.37
CA ASP A 107 -5.20 -4.74 10.22
C ASP A 107 -3.82 -4.12 10.36
N ILE A 108 -2.77 -4.90 10.13
CA ILE A 108 -1.37 -4.47 10.18
C ILE A 108 -0.70 -4.80 8.86
N ASP A 109 -0.48 -3.80 8.01
CA ASP A 109 0.15 -3.96 6.68
C ASP A 109 1.63 -3.59 6.66
N ASP A 110 2.08 -2.80 7.64
CA ASP A 110 3.48 -2.41 7.84
C ASP A 110 3.88 -2.54 9.31
N TRP A 111 5.18 -2.78 9.57
CA TRP A 111 5.71 -2.65 10.92
C TRP A 111 5.96 -1.18 11.25
N GLU A 112 4.99 -0.57 11.89
CA GLU A 112 4.98 0.87 12.13
C GLU A 112 6.15 1.37 12.99
N LEU A 113 6.58 0.61 14.00
CA LEU A 113 7.76 0.96 14.79
C LEU A 113 9.06 0.84 13.98
N GLY A 114 9.13 -0.05 12.98
CA GLY A 114 10.30 -0.21 12.12
C GLY A 114 10.70 1.09 11.42
N PHE A 115 9.73 1.93 11.04
CA PHE A 115 10.01 3.23 10.43
C PHE A 115 10.71 4.22 11.35
N PHE A 116 10.55 4.07 12.68
CA PHE A 116 11.21 4.95 13.65
C PHE A 116 12.63 4.52 13.98
N TYR A 117 12.94 3.23 13.93
CA TYR A 117 14.27 2.70 14.24
C TYR A 117 15.34 3.02 13.21
N ARG A 118 14.94 3.50 12.05
CA ARG A 118 15.83 3.91 10.96
C ARG A 118 16.69 5.14 11.28
N ALA A 119 16.27 5.97 12.24
CA ALA A 119 17.03 7.15 12.63
C ALA A 119 18.25 6.80 13.49
N GLY A 120 19.35 7.54 13.31
CA GLY A 120 20.48 7.49 14.23
C GLY A 120 20.09 7.83 15.66
N PHE A 121 21.03 7.65 16.60
CA PHE A 121 20.76 7.81 18.05
C PHE A 121 20.00 9.11 18.39
N TRP A 122 20.52 10.26 17.99
CA TRP A 122 19.89 11.56 18.25
C TRP A 122 18.53 11.73 17.58
N GLY A 123 18.38 11.19 16.38
CA GLY A 123 17.10 11.16 15.70
C GLY A 123 16.06 10.31 16.45
N ARG A 124 16.46 9.21 17.09
CA ARG A 124 15.56 8.39 17.94
C ARG A 124 15.16 9.14 19.20
N VAL A 125 16.10 9.82 19.86
CA VAL A 125 15.80 10.65 21.03
C VAL A 125 14.80 11.75 20.69
N GLY A 126 15.03 12.50 19.61
CA GLY A 126 14.09 13.54 19.16
C GLY A 126 12.69 12.99 18.82
N ARG A 127 12.61 11.78 18.22
CA ARG A 127 11.34 11.12 17.94
C ARG A 127 10.64 10.61 19.19
N LEU A 128 11.38 10.16 20.20
CA LEU A 128 10.85 9.73 21.49
C LEU A 128 10.26 10.92 22.26
N LEU A 129 10.87 12.09 22.18
CA LEU A 129 10.38 13.31 22.82
C LEU A 129 9.24 14.00 22.07
N ASN A 130 8.93 13.58 20.83
CA ASN A 130 7.85 14.17 20.04
C ASN A 130 6.47 13.67 20.46
N LEU A 131 6.03 14.08 21.65
CA LEU A 131 4.70 13.80 22.18
C LEU A 131 3.60 14.60 21.45
N GLY A 132 3.95 15.66 20.74
CA GLY A 132 3.02 16.53 20.03
C GLY A 132 2.35 15.85 18.83
N ASN A 133 3.00 14.87 18.21
CA ASN A 133 2.44 14.12 17.09
C ASN A 133 1.67 12.89 17.61
N PRO A 134 0.33 12.79 17.45
CA PRO A 134 -0.45 11.65 17.92
C PRO A 134 -0.05 10.32 17.29
N ASN A 135 0.59 10.34 16.12
CA ASN A 135 1.11 9.17 15.43
C ASN A 135 2.65 9.06 15.55
N GLY A 136 3.26 9.78 16.50
CA GLY A 136 4.70 9.71 16.82
C GLY A 136 5.09 8.40 17.48
N LEU A 137 6.42 8.21 17.67
CA LEU A 137 6.99 6.99 18.24
C LEU A 137 6.36 6.58 19.58
N PRO A 138 6.22 7.45 20.60
CA PRO A 138 5.71 7.04 21.91
C PRO A 138 4.28 6.49 21.82
N TRP A 139 3.44 7.18 21.06
CA TRP A 139 2.03 6.83 20.89
C TRP A 139 1.84 5.58 20.05
N THR A 140 2.66 5.39 19.01
CA THR A 140 2.68 4.17 18.18
C THR A 140 3.14 2.97 18.99
N TRP A 141 4.19 3.13 19.81
CA TRP A 141 4.66 2.10 20.72
C TRP A 141 3.57 1.68 21.73
N LEU A 142 2.84 2.64 22.29
CA LEU A 142 1.70 2.34 23.16
C LEU A 142 0.59 1.59 22.40
N ALA A 143 0.24 2.04 21.21
CA ALA A 143 -0.79 1.40 20.40
C ALA A 143 -0.39 -0.05 20.02
N GLU A 144 0.88 -0.28 19.67
CA GLU A 144 1.40 -1.62 19.35
C GLU A 144 1.32 -2.58 20.55
N ARG A 145 1.50 -2.08 21.79
CA ARG A 145 1.31 -2.87 23.01
C ARG A 145 -0.13 -3.25 23.30
N LEU A 146 -1.07 -2.53 22.73
CA LEU A 146 -2.49 -2.79 22.89
C LEU A 146 -3.08 -3.69 21.80
N VAL A 147 -2.27 -4.22 20.89
CA VAL A 147 -2.71 -5.05 19.75
C VAL A 147 -3.57 -6.24 20.20
N SER A 148 -3.21 -6.86 21.34
CA SER A 148 -3.99 -7.97 21.94
C SER A 148 -5.41 -7.59 22.39
N ARG A 149 -5.77 -6.30 22.37
CA ARG A 149 -7.13 -5.84 22.65
C ARG A 149 -8.07 -5.93 21.46
N ALA A 150 -7.57 -6.19 20.25
CA ALA A 150 -8.43 -6.53 19.12
C ALA A 150 -9.02 -7.93 19.26
N ASP A 151 -10.21 -8.15 18.70
CA ASP A 151 -10.87 -9.46 18.71
C ASP A 151 -10.32 -10.37 17.61
N ALA A 152 -9.78 -9.77 16.55
CA ALA A 152 -9.04 -10.46 15.49
C ALA A 152 -7.98 -9.54 14.89
N LEU A 153 -6.95 -10.16 14.32
CA LEU A 153 -5.87 -9.49 13.59
C LEU A 153 -5.82 -9.98 12.15
N THR A 154 -5.63 -9.04 11.21
CA THR A 154 -5.21 -9.33 9.85
C THR A 154 -3.85 -8.71 9.60
N VAL A 155 -3.00 -9.40 8.86
CA VAL A 155 -1.62 -8.97 8.60
C VAL A 155 -1.27 -9.13 7.12
N ALA A 156 -0.45 -8.22 6.57
CA ALA A 156 -0.14 -8.24 5.15
C ALA A 156 1.10 -9.07 4.79
N SER A 157 1.90 -9.51 5.77
CA SER A 157 3.12 -10.29 5.53
C SER A 157 3.36 -11.36 6.59
N ARG A 158 4.17 -12.38 6.24
CA ARG A 158 4.58 -13.42 7.21
C ARG A 158 5.35 -12.84 8.38
N PHE A 159 6.25 -11.90 8.12
CA PHE A 159 6.98 -11.20 9.18
C PHE A 159 6.02 -10.59 10.21
N LEU A 160 4.91 -10.00 9.75
CA LEU A 160 3.91 -9.43 10.65
C LEU A 160 3.09 -10.52 11.35
N ALA A 161 2.81 -11.65 10.68
CA ALA A 161 2.15 -12.80 11.28
C ALA A 161 3.01 -13.42 12.38
N ASP A 162 4.30 -13.59 12.16
CA ASP A 162 5.25 -14.11 13.15
C ASP A 162 5.38 -13.17 14.35
N ARG A 163 5.30 -11.86 14.13
CA ARG A 163 5.44 -10.84 15.17
C ARG A 163 4.18 -10.61 16.01
N PHE A 164 3.02 -10.58 15.39
CA PHE A 164 1.76 -10.18 16.03
C PHE A 164 0.72 -11.29 16.06
N GLY A 165 0.95 -12.37 15.34
CA GLY A 165 -0.11 -13.33 15.02
C GLY A 165 -1.08 -12.79 13.98
N GLY A 166 -2.23 -13.44 13.85
CA GLY A 166 -3.30 -13.00 12.96
C GLY A 166 -3.39 -13.76 11.64
N ILE A 167 -4.39 -13.41 10.85
CA ILE A 167 -4.71 -14.04 9.57
C ILE A 167 -3.98 -13.27 8.46
N LEU A 168 -3.29 -13.99 7.59
CA LEU A 168 -2.58 -13.39 6.47
C LEU A 168 -3.58 -12.90 5.40
N VAL A 169 -3.64 -11.60 5.22
CA VAL A 169 -4.42 -10.90 4.18
C VAL A 169 -3.49 -9.92 3.46
N PRO A 170 -2.74 -10.36 2.45
CA PRO A 170 -1.80 -9.52 1.73
C PRO A 170 -2.50 -8.38 0.98
N HIS A 171 -1.74 -7.54 0.29
CA HIS A 171 -2.33 -6.66 -0.70
C HIS A 171 -2.92 -7.48 -1.84
N VAL A 172 -4.09 -7.09 -2.31
CA VAL A 172 -4.84 -7.77 -3.37
C VAL A 172 -5.36 -6.75 -4.39
N ARG A 173 -5.81 -7.26 -5.54
CA ARG A 173 -6.39 -6.41 -6.60
C ARG A 173 -7.70 -7.00 -7.10
N ASP A 174 -8.55 -6.12 -7.60
CA ASP A 174 -9.71 -6.50 -8.40
C ASP A 174 -9.20 -6.95 -9.78
N THR A 175 -8.93 -8.24 -9.91
CA THR A 175 -8.34 -8.81 -11.12
C THR A 175 -9.30 -8.80 -12.30
N GLU A 176 -10.61 -8.66 -12.08
CA GLU A 176 -11.61 -8.50 -13.14
C GLU A 176 -11.63 -7.06 -13.66
N ALA A 177 -11.70 -6.08 -12.76
CA ALA A 177 -11.64 -4.67 -13.13
C ALA A 177 -10.28 -4.29 -13.74
N TRP A 178 -9.21 -4.98 -13.33
CA TRP A 178 -7.84 -4.76 -13.81
C TRP A 178 -7.43 -5.79 -14.89
N ALA A 179 -8.39 -6.37 -15.62
CA ALA A 179 -8.08 -7.23 -16.75
C ALA A 179 -7.34 -6.43 -17.85
N PRO A 180 -6.14 -6.86 -18.30
CA PRO A 180 -5.32 -6.08 -19.25
C PRO A 180 -6.07 -5.76 -20.54
N GLU A 181 -6.98 -6.62 -20.97
CA GLU A 181 -7.80 -6.49 -22.16
C GLU A 181 -8.77 -5.30 -22.12
N ARG A 182 -9.02 -4.76 -20.92
CA ARG A 182 -9.88 -3.57 -20.70
C ARG A 182 -9.16 -2.25 -20.95
N PHE A 183 -7.85 -2.28 -21.19
CA PHE A 183 -7.02 -1.08 -21.32
C PHE A 183 -6.30 -1.04 -22.65
N ASP A 184 -6.46 0.06 -23.36
CA ASP A 184 -5.78 0.31 -24.64
C ASP A 184 -4.32 0.72 -24.37
N ARG A 185 -3.40 -0.18 -24.72
CA ARG A 185 -1.95 0.05 -24.58
C ARG A 185 -1.46 1.17 -25.52
N ALA A 186 -1.96 1.27 -26.74
CA ALA A 186 -1.53 2.27 -27.68
C ALA A 186 -1.93 3.67 -27.20
N ALA A 187 -3.18 3.83 -26.75
CA ALA A 187 -3.66 5.07 -26.14
C ALA A 187 -2.85 5.44 -24.87
N ALA A 188 -2.50 4.45 -24.03
CA ALA A 188 -1.68 4.68 -22.84
C ALA A 188 -0.27 5.18 -23.20
N ARG A 189 0.36 4.62 -24.24
CA ARG A 189 1.68 5.03 -24.74
C ARG A 189 1.65 6.41 -25.38
N ALA A 190 0.60 6.71 -26.17
CA ALA A 190 0.38 8.04 -26.74
C ALA A 190 0.22 9.10 -25.65
N ARG A 191 -0.60 8.84 -24.62
CA ARG A 191 -0.78 9.73 -23.46
C ARG A 191 0.54 10.01 -22.72
N LEU A 192 1.42 9.02 -22.63
CA LEU A 192 2.74 9.16 -22.05
C LEU A 192 3.76 9.78 -23.01
N GLY A 193 3.48 9.91 -24.29
CA GLY A 193 4.41 10.42 -25.29
C GLY A 193 5.69 9.59 -25.36
N VAL A 194 5.57 8.26 -25.23
CA VAL A 194 6.73 7.35 -25.23
C VAL A 194 6.93 6.67 -26.60
N GLY A 195 5.98 6.79 -27.53
CA GLY A 195 6.06 6.22 -28.87
C GLY A 195 6.42 4.72 -28.82
N ASP A 196 7.40 4.31 -29.64
CA ASP A 196 7.88 2.93 -29.74
C ASP A 196 9.05 2.62 -28.78
N ALA A 197 9.41 3.55 -27.88
CA ALA A 197 10.48 3.33 -26.92
C ALA A 197 10.20 2.11 -26.01
N ARG A 198 11.24 1.42 -25.60
CA ARG A 198 11.18 0.34 -24.60
C ARG A 198 10.93 0.95 -23.21
N VAL A 199 9.79 0.71 -22.60
CA VAL A 199 9.35 1.40 -21.36
C VAL A 199 9.59 0.54 -20.13
N VAL A 200 10.52 0.99 -19.28
CA VAL A 200 10.61 0.56 -17.88
C VAL A 200 9.80 1.51 -17.02
N MET A 201 8.94 1.01 -16.14
CA MET A 201 8.10 1.87 -15.32
C MET A 201 8.22 1.56 -13.83
N PHE A 202 8.26 2.61 -13.03
CA PHE A 202 8.14 2.57 -11.57
C PHE A 202 6.86 3.30 -11.15
N LEU A 203 6.10 2.70 -10.24
CA LEU A 203 4.88 3.30 -9.67
C LEU A 203 5.05 3.62 -8.19
N GLY A 204 4.62 4.79 -7.79
CA GLY A 204 4.49 5.25 -6.41
C GLY A 204 5.48 6.33 -6.00
N THR A 205 5.23 6.94 -4.84
CA THR A 205 6.06 8.02 -4.31
C THR A 205 7.50 7.54 -4.08
N PRO A 206 8.51 8.17 -4.68
CA PRO A 206 9.91 7.85 -4.46
C PRO A 206 10.31 8.11 -3.00
N ARG A 207 10.92 7.10 -2.38
CA ARG A 207 11.53 7.21 -1.04
C ARG A 207 12.87 6.47 -1.09
N GLY A 208 13.83 6.83 -0.25
CA GLY A 208 15.19 6.27 -0.28
C GLY A 208 15.26 4.74 -0.29
N HIS A 209 14.35 4.06 0.42
CA HIS A 209 14.28 2.60 0.45
C HIS A 209 13.66 1.97 -0.82
N LYS A 210 13.07 2.76 -1.72
CA LYS A 210 12.41 2.22 -2.92
C LYS A 210 13.34 2.08 -4.12
N GLY A 211 14.63 2.40 -3.99
CA GLY A 211 15.67 2.13 -4.99
C GLY A 211 15.51 2.87 -6.32
N VAL A 212 14.84 4.04 -6.32
CA VAL A 212 14.61 4.80 -7.57
C VAL A 212 15.91 5.29 -8.18
N GLU A 213 16.89 5.70 -7.36
CA GLU A 213 18.22 6.09 -7.87
C GLU A 213 18.92 4.92 -8.57
N ASP A 214 18.85 3.70 -7.99
CA ASP A 214 19.42 2.50 -8.60
C ASP A 214 18.76 2.20 -9.95
N LEU A 215 17.44 2.45 -10.05
CA LEU A 215 16.69 2.26 -11.29
C LEU A 215 17.05 3.29 -12.36
N VAL A 216 17.18 4.55 -11.98
CA VAL A 216 17.63 5.63 -12.90
C VAL A 216 19.01 5.31 -13.47
N GLU A 217 19.92 4.81 -12.64
CA GLU A 217 21.27 4.42 -13.07
C GLU A 217 21.26 3.15 -13.93
N ALA A 218 20.48 2.15 -13.55
CA ALA A 218 20.36 0.92 -14.31
C ALA A 218 19.81 1.15 -15.73
N THR A 219 18.81 2.03 -15.86
CA THR A 219 18.16 2.31 -17.14
C THR A 219 18.98 3.22 -18.06
N ALA A 220 19.91 4.03 -17.52
CA ALA A 220 20.78 4.89 -18.30
C ALA A 220 21.69 4.14 -19.28
N GLY A 221 22.00 2.87 -18.99
CA GLY A 221 22.81 2.00 -19.85
C GLY A 221 22.00 1.08 -20.76
N LEU A 222 20.70 1.31 -20.95
CA LEU A 222 19.84 0.50 -21.81
C LEU A 222 19.44 1.28 -23.06
N ASP A 223 19.98 0.89 -24.21
CA ASP A 223 19.73 1.60 -25.48
C ASP A 223 18.24 1.61 -25.85
N GLY A 224 17.73 2.78 -26.24
CA GLY A 224 16.34 2.97 -26.64
C GLY A 224 15.32 2.76 -25.50
N ALA A 225 15.77 2.58 -24.25
CA ALA A 225 14.86 2.46 -23.10
C ALA A 225 14.48 3.83 -22.54
N ARG A 226 13.23 3.92 -22.08
CA ARG A 226 12.71 5.06 -21.32
C ARG A 226 12.24 4.61 -19.95
N LEU A 227 12.71 5.30 -18.91
CA LEU A 227 12.20 5.14 -17.57
C LEU A 227 11.04 6.11 -17.33
N VAL A 228 9.88 5.57 -16.93
CA VAL A 228 8.73 6.38 -16.52
C VAL A 228 8.52 6.22 -15.03
N LEU A 229 8.63 7.33 -14.29
CA LEU A 229 8.40 7.39 -12.84
C LEU A 229 7.02 7.99 -12.58
N VAL A 230 6.06 7.17 -12.18
CA VAL A 230 4.68 7.58 -11.87
C VAL A 230 4.52 7.73 -10.37
N GLY A 231 4.01 8.89 -9.90
CA GLY A 231 3.80 9.19 -8.48
C GLY A 231 4.94 9.97 -7.82
N ALA A 232 5.87 10.49 -8.62
CA ALA A 232 6.90 11.40 -8.15
C ALA A 232 6.40 12.86 -8.29
N ASN A 233 6.64 13.71 -7.28
CA ASN A 233 6.36 15.14 -7.44
C ASN A 233 7.34 15.74 -8.46
N PRO A 234 6.88 16.23 -9.64
CA PRO A 234 7.73 16.76 -10.69
C PRO A 234 8.54 17.99 -10.26
N ASP A 235 8.02 18.76 -9.29
CA ASP A 235 8.66 19.97 -8.80
C ASP A 235 9.74 19.72 -7.74
N SER A 236 9.89 18.46 -7.32
CA SER A 236 10.96 18.11 -6.38
C SER A 236 12.34 18.21 -7.04
N ALA A 237 13.36 18.59 -6.25
CA ALA A 237 14.73 18.66 -6.74
C ALA A 237 15.24 17.31 -7.30
N ALA A 238 14.82 16.20 -6.69
CA ALA A 238 15.15 14.86 -7.17
C ALA A 238 14.52 14.57 -8.53
N ALA A 239 13.23 14.87 -8.70
CA ALA A 239 12.51 14.62 -9.95
C ALA A 239 13.11 15.45 -11.11
N ARG A 240 13.43 16.73 -10.86
CA ARG A 240 14.12 17.57 -11.86
C ARG A 240 15.48 17.01 -12.25
N ARG A 241 16.27 16.51 -11.29
CA ARG A 241 17.55 15.84 -11.54
C ARG A 241 17.41 14.59 -12.40
N TRP A 242 16.38 13.78 -12.13
CA TRP A 242 16.11 12.56 -12.93
C TRP A 242 15.65 12.91 -14.35
N ALA A 243 14.73 13.86 -14.50
CA ALA A 243 14.24 14.30 -15.80
C ALA A 243 15.35 14.89 -16.70
N ALA A 244 16.33 15.56 -16.11
CA ALA A 244 17.49 16.08 -16.82
C ALA A 244 18.37 15.01 -17.49
N ARG A 245 18.20 13.73 -17.12
CA ARG A 245 18.92 12.60 -17.74
C ARG A 245 18.39 12.19 -19.13
N GLY A 246 17.39 12.84 -19.67
CA GLY A 246 16.88 12.65 -21.02
C GLY A 246 16.11 11.34 -21.25
N HIS A 247 16.51 10.22 -20.65
CA HIS A 247 15.80 8.94 -20.74
C HIS A 247 14.70 8.78 -19.65
N VAL A 248 14.60 9.69 -18.70
CA VAL A 248 13.63 9.63 -17.59
C VAL A 248 12.47 10.58 -17.81
N LYS A 249 11.26 10.05 -17.74
CA LYS A 249 10.02 10.83 -17.71
C LYS A 249 9.41 10.75 -16.31
N VAL A 250 9.12 11.90 -15.73
CA VAL A 250 8.46 12.00 -14.42
C VAL A 250 6.99 12.35 -14.61
N VAL A 251 6.12 11.58 -13.96
CA VAL A 251 4.66 11.79 -13.90
C VAL A 251 4.28 11.96 -12.44
N GLY A 252 3.46 12.98 -12.16
CA GLY A 252 2.96 13.27 -10.82
C GLY A 252 2.06 12.17 -10.25
N GLU A 253 1.47 12.44 -9.10
CA GLU A 253 0.46 11.56 -8.51
C GLU A 253 -0.78 11.49 -9.40
N ILE A 254 -1.28 10.29 -9.61
CA ILE A 254 -2.46 9.97 -10.39
C ILE A 254 -3.54 9.34 -9.50
N PRO A 255 -4.84 9.46 -9.85
CA PRO A 255 -5.91 8.73 -9.19
C PRO A 255 -5.67 7.22 -9.26
N PHE A 256 -6.07 6.50 -8.22
CA PHE A 256 -5.86 5.06 -8.15
C PHE A 256 -6.54 4.31 -9.31
N ASP A 257 -7.73 4.74 -9.70
CA ASP A 257 -8.50 4.14 -10.80
C ASP A 257 -7.86 4.41 -12.19
N GLU A 258 -6.92 5.37 -12.28
CA GLU A 258 -6.13 5.64 -13.49
C GLU A 258 -4.85 4.78 -13.58
N VAL A 259 -4.41 4.18 -12.46
CA VAL A 259 -3.16 3.39 -12.42
C VAL A 259 -3.07 2.34 -13.51
N PRO A 260 -4.12 1.53 -13.80
CA PRO A 260 -4.04 0.53 -14.87
C PRO A 260 -3.74 1.14 -16.25
N ARG A 261 -4.33 2.31 -16.54
CA ARG A 261 -4.12 3.03 -17.81
C ARG A 261 -2.70 3.54 -18.01
N TYR A 262 -1.93 3.68 -16.93
CA TYR A 262 -0.50 4.00 -17.02
C TYR A 262 0.34 2.74 -17.12
N LEU A 263 0.10 1.77 -16.23
CA LEU A 263 0.93 0.57 -16.14
C LEU A 263 0.88 -0.30 -17.41
N VAL A 264 -0.25 -0.31 -18.14
CA VAL A 264 -0.38 -1.08 -19.38
C VAL A 264 0.58 -0.60 -20.47
N ALA A 265 1.05 0.65 -20.42
CA ALA A 265 2.04 1.19 -21.35
C ALA A 265 3.45 0.59 -21.20
N ALA A 266 3.76 0.03 -20.03
CA ALA A 266 5.07 -0.48 -19.71
C ALA A 266 5.40 -1.79 -20.44
N ASP A 267 6.67 -2.00 -20.79
CA ASP A 267 7.22 -3.27 -21.20
C ASP A 267 7.67 -4.07 -19.99
N VAL A 268 8.25 -3.40 -18.98
CA VAL A 268 8.69 -3.99 -17.72
C VAL A 268 8.33 -3.06 -16.56
N ILE A 269 7.80 -3.61 -15.49
CA ILE A 269 7.61 -2.90 -14.21
C ILE A 269 8.80 -3.21 -13.30
N ALA A 270 9.41 -2.16 -12.73
CA ALA A 270 10.52 -2.30 -11.81
C ALA A 270 10.11 -1.96 -10.36
N VAL A 271 10.44 -2.85 -9.41
CA VAL A 271 10.22 -2.67 -7.98
C VAL A 271 11.54 -2.90 -7.22
N PRO A 272 12.53 -1.98 -7.35
CA PRO A 272 13.90 -2.18 -6.87
C PRO A 272 14.08 -1.81 -5.39
N GLN A 273 13.25 -2.38 -4.52
CA GLN A 273 13.24 -2.07 -3.08
C GLN A 273 14.57 -2.42 -2.43
N ARG A 274 15.13 -1.53 -1.60
CA ARG A 274 16.35 -1.77 -0.81
C ARG A 274 16.02 -2.53 0.47
N ALA A 275 16.92 -3.38 0.92
CA ALA A 275 16.82 -4.07 2.20
C ALA A 275 17.16 -3.09 3.33
N THR A 276 16.17 -2.70 4.10
CA THR A 276 16.29 -1.81 5.26
C THR A 276 15.37 -2.29 6.39
N THR A 277 15.55 -1.84 7.61
CA THR A 277 14.73 -2.28 8.76
C THR A 277 13.24 -2.02 8.59
N ASP A 278 12.88 -1.00 7.82
CA ASP A 278 11.48 -0.65 7.50
C ASP A 278 10.90 -1.47 6.35
N THR A 279 11.73 -2.13 5.54
CA THR A 279 11.26 -2.93 4.40
C THR A 279 11.12 -4.42 4.68
N VAL A 280 11.65 -4.92 5.80
CA VAL A 280 11.59 -6.35 6.16
C VAL A 280 10.15 -6.84 6.30
N GLY A 281 9.28 -6.03 6.90
CA GLY A 281 7.85 -6.35 7.06
C GLY A 281 6.95 -5.86 5.92
N GLN A 282 7.50 -5.07 4.99
CA GLN A 282 6.71 -4.39 3.96
C GLN A 282 6.60 -5.22 2.68
N VAL A 283 5.39 -5.33 2.15
CA VAL A 283 5.13 -5.87 0.81
C VAL A 283 4.59 -4.74 -0.08
N PRO A 284 5.33 -4.34 -1.13
CA PRO A 284 4.91 -3.22 -1.97
C PRO A 284 3.61 -3.52 -2.73
N ALA A 285 2.55 -2.73 -2.51
CA ALA A 285 1.25 -2.90 -3.17
C ALA A 285 1.34 -2.86 -4.71
N LYS A 286 2.28 -2.07 -5.26
CA LYS A 286 2.55 -1.96 -6.70
C LYS A 286 2.97 -3.27 -7.38
N LEU A 287 3.45 -4.24 -6.60
CA LEU A 287 3.75 -5.57 -7.09
C LEU A 287 2.47 -6.25 -7.61
N PHE A 288 1.41 -6.16 -6.83
CA PHE A 288 0.11 -6.70 -7.19
C PHE A 288 -0.58 -5.90 -8.30
N ASP A 289 -0.28 -4.59 -8.42
CA ASP A 289 -0.72 -3.76 -9.55
C ASP A 289 -0.16 -4.31 -10.87
N ALA A 290 1.15 -4.56 -10.91
CA ALA A 290 1.82 -5.11 -12.08
C ALA A 290 1.37 -6.54 -12.40
N MET A 291 1.23 -7.39 -11.36
CA MET A 291 0.74 -8.77 -11.51
C MET A 291 -0.67 -8.81 -12.09
N ALA A 292 -1.60 -7.99 -11.56
CA ALA A 292 -2.98 -7.94 -12.02
C ALA A 292 -3.09 -7.58 -13.50
N LEU A 293 -2.21 -6.71 -14.00
CA LEU A 293 -2.15 -6.29 -15.40
C LEU A 293 -1.28 -7.19 -16.28
N GLY A 294 -0.79 -8.30 -15.75
CA GLY A 294 0.06 -9.23 -16.50
C GLY A 294 1.34 -8.57 -17.03
N ARG A 295 1.90 -7.58 -16.31
CA ARG A 295 3.14 -6.94 -16.73
C ARG A 295 4.35 -7.72 -16.20
N PRO A 296 5.40 -7.89 -17.03
CA PRO A 296 6.66 -8.47 -16.55
C PRO A 296 7.25 -7.65 -15.40
N ILE A 297 7.78 -8.31 -14.40
CA ILE A 297 8.27 -7.65 -13.18
C ILE A 297 9.73 -7.99 -12.95
N VAL A 298 10.56 -6.95 -12.77
CA VAL A 298 11.89 -7.07 -12.16
C VAL A 298 11.83 -6.47 -10.77
N SER A 299 12.21 -7.22 -9.76
CA SER A 299 12.21 -6.76 -8.38
C SER A 299 13.45 -7.23 -7.62
N THR A 300 13.58 -6.78 -6.39
CA THR A 300 14.66 -7.20 -5.48
C THR A 300 14.15 -8.24 -4.48
N ALA A 301 15.06 -9.10 -4.03
CA ALA A 301 14.76 -10.16 -3.07
C ALA A 301 14.66 -9.59 -1.64
N VAL A 302 13.56 -8.90 -1.33
CA VAL A 302 13.28 -8.27 -0.01
C VAL A 302 11.92 -8.76 0.51
N SER A 303 11.82 -9.02 1.82
CA SER A 303 10.58 -9.46 2.46
C SER A 303 9.96 -10.68 1.77
N MET A 304 8.66 -10.68 1.53
CA MET A 304 7.93 -11.75 0.83
C MET A 304 8.00 -11.65 -0.70
N ILE A 305 8.72 -10.70 -1.29
CA ILE A 305 8.78 -10.55 -2.75
C ILE A 305 9.24 -11.84 -3.44
N PRO A 306 10.27 -12.57 -2.95
CA PRO A 306 10.68 -13.83 -3.56
C PRO A 306 9.56 -14.88 -3.63
N GLU A 307 8.77 -15.02 -2.56
CA GLU A 307 7.64 -15.94 -2.51
C GLU A 307 6.52 -15.52 -3.46
N ILE A 308 6.21 -14.23 -3.51
CA ILE A 308 5.13 -13.68 -4.34
C ILE A 308 5.46 -13.85 -5.83
N LEU A 309 6.71 -13.60 -6.22
CA LEU A 309 7.16 -13.63 -7.62
C LEU A 309 7.78 -14.97 -8.05
N GLU A 310 7.76 -15.99 -7.21
CA GLU A 310 8.31 -17.31 -7.53
C GLU A 310 7.77 -17.83 -8.88
N GLY A 311 8.67 -18.04 -9.85
CA GLY A 311 8.31 -18.52 -11.20
C GLY A 311 7.57 -17.53 -12.10
N CYS A 312 7.32 -16.29 -11.64
CA CYS A 312 6.56 -15.28 -12.40
C CYS A 312 7.15 -13.87 -12.39
N GLY A 313 8.41 -13.73 -11.96
CA GLY A 313 9.15 -12.47 -12.02
C GLY A 313 10.65 -12.70 -11.97
N VAL A 314 11.44 -11.66 -12.22
CA VAL A 314 12.89 -11.70 -12.13
C VAL A 314 13.34 -11.00 -10.86
N LEU A 315 14.18 -11.69 -10.07
CA LEU A 315 14.69 -11.18 -8.80
C LEU A 315 16.19 -10.88 -8.89
N VAL A 316 16.58 -9.73 -8.35
CA VAL A 316 17.97 -9.33 -8.21
C VAL A 316 18.30 -9.01 -6.74
N ARG A 317 19.57 -8.91 -6.41
CA ARG A 317 19.99 -8.50 -5.06
C ARG A 317 19.64 -7.02 -4.83
N PRO A 318 19.17 -6.65 -3.63
CA PRO A 318 18.92 -5.24 -3.29
C PRO A 318 20.19 -4.40 -3.41
N GLY A 319 20.11 -3.28 -4.15
CA GLY A 319 21.24 -2.36 -4.37
C GLY A 319 22.22 -2.78 -5.48
N ASP A 320 22.00 -3.93 -6.12
CA ASP A 320 22.82 -4.36 -7.25
C ASP A 320 22.28 -3.75 -8.56
N THR A 321 22.78 -2.56 -8.87
CA THR A 321 22.39 -1.78 -10.07
C THR A 321 22.80 -2.50 -11.37
N THR A 322 23.91 -3.23 -11.34
CA THR A 322 24.40 -4.00 -12.51
C THR A 322 23.47 -5.18 -12.82
N ALA A 323 23.13 -5.98 -11.80
CA ALA A 323 22.17 -7.07 -11.97
C ALA A 323 20.78 -6.55 -12.37
N LEU A 324 20.36 -5.39 -11.83
CA LEU A 324 19.11 -4.75 -12.21
C LEU A 324 19.10 -4.37 -13.69
N ARG A 325 20.19 -3.75 -14.19
CA ARG A 325 20.34 -3.40 -15.62
C ARG A 325 20.28 -4.65 -16.50
N VAL A 326 21.01 -5.70 -16.17
CA VAL A 326 21.03 -6.96 -16.94
C VAL A 326 19.65 -7.60 -16.99
N ALA A 327 18.95 -7.65 -15.84
CA ALA A 327 17.60 -8.22 -15.77
C ALA A 327 16.57 -7.41 -16.60
N LEU A 328 16.63 -6.09 -16.53
CA LEU A 328 15.78 -5.21 -17.34
C LEU A 328 16.08 -5.37 -18.83
N GLY A 329 17.35 -5.32 -19.22
CA GLY A 329 17.79 -5.49 -20.61
C GLY A 329 17.29 -6.80 -21.19
N ARG A 330 17.50 -7.91 -20.47
CA ARG A 330 17.05 -9.24 -20.91
C ARG A 330 15.55 -9.31 -21.20
N LEU A 331 14.71 -8.73 -20.35
CA LEU A 331 13.26 -8.71 -20.60
C LEU A 331 12.84 -7.76 -21.73
N LEU A 332 13.58 -6.67 -21.92
CA LEU A 332 13.35 -5.75 -23.02
C LEU A 332 13.79 -6.31 -24.37
N ASP A 333 14.82 -7.16 -24.38
CA ASP A 333 15.38 -7.79 -25.60
C ASP A 333 14.61 -9.06 -26.01
N ASP A 334 13.88 -9.70 -25.07
CA ASP A 334 13.03 -10.86 -25.34
C ASP A 334 11.57 -10.61 -24.88
N PRO A 335 10.77 -9.91 -25.71
CA PRO A 335 9.37 -9.62 -25.38
C PRO A 335 8.49 -10.87 -25.22
N ALA A 336 8.84 -12.00 -25.86
CA ALA A 336 8.06 -13.24 -25.75
C ALA A 336 8.22 -13.85 -24.35
N SER A 337 9.45 -13.97 -23.85
CA SER A 337 9.74 -14.42 -22.49
C SER A 337 9.15 -13.47 -21.44
N ALA A 338 9.26 -12.15 -21.68
CA ALA A 338 8.66 -11.14 -20.83
C ALA A 338 7.13 -11.28 -20.73
N ALA A 339 6.45 -11.47 -21.86
CA ALA A 339 5.00 -11.68 -21.91
C ALA A 339 4.58 -12.96 -21.17
N GLU A 340 5.36 -14.04 -21.28
CA GLU A 340 5.11 -15.29 -20.55
C GLU A 340 5.19 -15.08 -19.04
N LEU A 341 6.23 -14.39 -18.54
CA LEU A 341 6.36 -14.05 -17.12
C LEU A 341 5.18 -13.19 -16.65
N GLY A 342 4.75 -12.23 -17.46
CA GLY A 342 3.59 -11.40 -17.17
C GLY A 342 2.30 -12.22 -17.07
N ARG A 343 2.07 -13.17 -17.97
CA ARG A 343 0.90 -14.08 -17.91
C ARG A 343 0.90 -14.93 -16.63
N ARG A 344 2.05 -15.49 -16.26
CA ARG A 344 2.21 -16.26 -15.00
C ARG A 344 1.95 -15.38 -13.78
N ALA A 345 2.46 -14.13 -13.79
CA ALA A 345 2.22 -13.18 -12.72
C ALA A 345 0.74 -12.87 -12.56
N ARG A 346 0.01 -12.65 -13.66
CA ARG A 346 -1.44 -12.44 -13.64
C ARG A 346 -2.19 -13.67 -13.13
N GLN A 347 -1.87 -14.85 -13.64
CA GLN A 347 -2.48 -16.09 -13.17
C GLN A 347 -2.34 -16.23 -11.65
N ARG A 348 -1.11 -16.07 -11.14
CA ARG A 348 -0.83 -16.13 -9.69
C ARG A 348 -1.57 -15.04 -8.90
N CYS A 349 -1.71 -13.82 -9.47
CA CYS A 349 -2.48 -12.75 -8.85
C CYS A 349 -3.95 -13.14 -8.73
N THR A 350 -4.56 -13.66 -9.79
CA THR A 350 -5.96 -14.09 -9.81
C THR A 350 -6.23 -15.22 -8.81
N GLU A 351 -5.31 -16.20 -8.73
CA GLU A 351 -5.46 -17.36 -7.85
C GLU A 351 -5.22 -17.06 -6.37
N ARG A 352 -4.34 -16.09 -6.04
CA ARG A 352 -3.85 -15.90 -4.65
C ARG A 352 -4.01 -14.50 -4.10
N TYR A 353 -4.10 -13.49 -4.97
CA TYR A 353 -4.04 -12.08 -4.60
C TYR A 353 -5.18 -11.27 -5.24
N SER A 354 -6.31 -11.91 -5.50
CA SER A 354 -7.52 -11.27 -6.00
C SER A 354 -8.44 -10.77 -4.88
N PHE A 355 -9.35 -9.89 -5.22
CA PHE A 355 -10.42 -9.49 -4.29
C PHE A 355 -11.26 -10.67 -3.82
N ALA A 356 -11.50 -11.65 -4.69
CA ALA A 356 -12.24 -12.87 -4.35
C ALA A 356 -11.56 -13.62 -3.20
N THR A 357 -10.26 -13.93 -3.35
CA THR A 357 -9.50 -14.65 -2.33
C THR A 357 -9.45 -13.94 -0.98
N ALA A 358 -9.35 -12.61 -0.98
CA ALA A 358 -9.38 -11.84 0.28
C ALA A 358 -10.79 -11.83 0.91
N ARG A 359 -11.86 -11.78 0.11
CA ARG A 359 -13.26 -11.86 0.59
C ARG A 359 -13.58 -13.19 1.20
N ASP A 360 -13.05 -14.28 0.66
CA ASP A 360 -13.22 -15.64 1.20
C ASP A 360 -12.67 -15.76 2.63
N VAL A 361 -11.70 -14.93 2.98
CA VAL A 361 -11.13 -14.84 4.34
C VAL A 361 -11.90 -13.83 5.20
N LEU A 362 -12.14 -12.62 4.67
CA LEU A 362 -12.65 -11.51 5.47
C LEU A 362 -14.14 -11.62 5.77
N PHE A 363 -14.97 -12.11 4.85
CA PHE A 363 -16.41 -12.19 5.07
C PHE A 363 -16.76 -13.15 6.19
N PRO A 364 -16.27 -14.41 6.21
CA PRO A 364 -16.52 -15.32 7.34
C PRO A 364 -15.98 -14.77 8.67
N LEU A 365 -14.80 -14.14 8.67
CA LEU A 365 -14.23 -13.55 9.87
C LEU A 365 -15.15 -12.47 10.47
N ILE A 366 -15.65 -11.56 9.65
CA ILE A 366 -16.50 -10.44 10.08
C ILE A 366 -17.85 -10.96 10.56
N ASP A 367 -18.48 -11.91 9.83
CA ASP A 367 -19.78 -12.46 10.18
C ASP A 367 -19.73 -13.28 11.46
N ASP A 368 -18.69 -14.11 11.65
CA ASP A 368 -18.50 -14.89 12.88
C ASP A 368 -18.34 -13.98 14.10
N LEU A 369 -17.48 -12.96 13.99
CA LEU A 369 -17.31 -11.98 15.07
C LEU A 369 -18.61 -11.23 15.37
N ALA A 370 -19.32 -10.76 14.35
CA ALA A 370 -20.58 -10.04 14.53
C ALA A 370 -21.64 -10.94 15.22
N SER A 371 -21.74 -12.20 14.84
CA SER A 371 -22.63 -13.18 15.44
C SER A 371 -22.33 -13.45 16.90
N LYS A 372 -21.06 -13.68 17.24
CA LYS A 372 -20.59 -13.88 18.63
C LYS A 372 -20.92 -12.69 19.54
N PHE A 373 -20.83 -11.47 19.00
CA PHE A 373 -21.15 -10.25 19.76
C PHE A 373 -22.65 -10.01 19.90
N ARG A 374 -23.49 -10.46 18.95
CA ARG A 374 -24.95 -10.40 19.06
C ARG A 374 -25.47 -11.38 20.12
N LEU A 375 -24.98 -12.62 20.12
CA LEU A 375 -25.34 -13.62 21.12
C LEU A 375 -25.03 -13.16 22.56
N LYS A 376 -23.87 -12.52 22.76
CA LYS A 376 -23.47 -11.98 24.08
C LYS A 376 -24.27 -10.73 24.53
N ARG A 377 -25.14 -10.18 23.70
CA ARG A 377 -26.04 -9.06 24.04
C ARG A 377 -27.45 -9.52 24.39
N GLY A 378 -27.83 -10.72 23.95
CA GLY A 378 -29.15 -11.30 24.24
C GLY A 378 -29.21 -12.13 25.53
N THR A 379 -28.05 -12.32 26.20
CA THR A 379 -27.94 -12.89 27.54
C THR A 379 -27.58 -11.81 28.54
#